data_1bab4f2458c2bf7f38316e98457722e8
#
_entry.id   1bab4f2458c2bf7f38316e98457722e8
#
_cell.length_a   1.000
_cell.length_b   1.000
_cell.length_c   1.000
_cell.angle_alpha   90.00
_cell.angle_beta   90.00
_cell.angle_gamma   90.00
#
_symmetry.space_group_name_H-M   'P 1'
#
loop_
_entity.id
_entity.type
_entity.pdbx_description
1 polymer ?
#
loop_
_entity_poly.entity_id
_entity_poly.type
_entity_poly.pdbx_seq_one_letter_code
_entity_poly.pdbx_strand_id
1 'polypeptide(L)'
;MDEMELMMHLHRNNKRQGPGSEDATNLAVTLAKIDREKSYKIADIGCGTGEQTISLAKMLKGNIIAVDLFEEFLEKLKEDSKNENITAHIETLAASMDKLPFEKEEFDIIWSEGAVYNIGFKNGINYWKEFLKPGGILAVSELSWITNCRPKELEDFWNGEYAEMDTIAGKIKA
;
A
#
# COMPACT_ATOMS: atom_id res chain seq x y z
N MET A 1 -26.19 9.90 -2.79
CA MET A 1 -24.94 9.16 -2.63
C MET A 1 -23.94 9.80 -3.58
N ASP A 2 -22.92 10.41 -3.07
CA ASP A 2 -21.86 10.93 -3.92
C ASP A 2 -20.95 9.79 -4.43
N GLU A 3 -19.99 10.11 -5.32
CA GLU A 3 -19.13 9.11 -5.96
C GLU A 3 -18.26 8.37 -4.92
N MET A 4 -17.83 9.07 -3.87
CA MET A 4 -17.01 8.53 -2.78
C MET A 4 -17.82 7.59 -1.88
N GLU A 5 -19.05 7.95 -1.53
CA GLU A 5 -19.97 7.07 -0.81
C GLU A 5 -20.29 5.80 -1.60
N LEU A 6 -20.45 5.92 -2.94
CA LEU A 6 -20.67 4.77 -3.81
C LEU A 6 -19.46 3.84 -3.83
N MET A 7 -18.27 4.39 -3.98
CA MET A 7 -17.00 3.64 -3.93
C MET A 7 -16.87 2.87 -2.61
N MET A 8 -17.07 3.53 -1.48
CA MET A 8 -17.05 2.87 -0.16
C MET A 8 -18.06 1.74 -0.08
N HIS A 9 -19.31 1.99 -0.52
CA HIS A 9 -20.38 1.00 -0.43
C HIS A 9 -20.10 -0.25 -1.28
N LEU A 10 -19.45 -0.09 -2.43
CA LEU A 10 -19.07 -1.20 -3.31
C LEU A 10 -17.89 -2.01 -2.73
N HIS A 11 -16.96 -1.36 -2.04
CA HIS A 11 -15.70 -1.97 -1.66
C HIS A 11 -15.61 -2.43 -0.19
N ARG A 12 -16.40 -1.86 0.72
CA ARG A 12 -16.30 -2.11 2.18
C ARG A 12 -16.36 -3.58 2.61
N ASN A 13 -16.97 -4.44 1.80
CA ASN A 13 -17.10 -5.87 2.09
C ASN A 13 -16.06 -6.73 1.36
N ASN A 14 -15.25 -6.13 0.49
CA ASN A 14 -14.20 -6.85 -0.20
C ASN A 14 -13.02 -7.05 0.76
N LYS A 15 -12.39 -8.21 0.70
CA LYS A 15 -11.16 -8.47 1.45
C LYS A 15 -10.00 -7.58 0.98
N ARG A 16 -9.96 -7.29 -0.33
CA ARG A 16 -8.94 -6.44 -0.96
C ARG A 16 -9.62 -5.48 -1.95
N GLN A 17 -9.22 -4.21 -1.96
CA GLN A 17 -9.79 -3.18 -2.85
C GLN A 17 -9.07 -3.09 -4.19
N GLY A 18 -7.84 -3.57 -4.29
CA GLY A 18 -7.00 -3.49 -5.48
C GLY A 18 -6.48 -4.85 -5.92
N PRO A 19 -5.76 -4.89 -7.06
CA PRO A 19 -5.08 -6.08 -7.51
C PRO A 19 -3.97 -6.49 -6.53
N GLY A 20 -3.73 -7.79 -6.44
CA GLY A 20 -2.74 -8.38 -5.55
C GLY A 20 -3.25 -9.66 -4.90
N SER A 21 -2.40 -10.30 -4.13
CA SER A 21 -2.70 -11.52 -3.38
C SER A 21 -1.72 -11.68 -2.22
N GLU A 22 -2.02 -12.57 -1.29
CA GLU A 22 -1.08 -12.95 -0.22
C GLU A 22 0.25 -13.45 -0.79
N ASP A 23 0.22 -14.23 -1.88
CA ASP A 23 1.43 -14.69 -2.57
C ASP A 23 2.25 -13.53 -3.15
N ALA A 24 1.58 -12.52 -3.71
CA ALA A 24 2.26 -11.32 -4.24
C ALA A 24 2.94 -10.52 -3.13
N THR A 25 2.24 -10.29 -2.01
CA THR A 25 2.79 -9.65 -0.81
C THR A 25 3.98 -10.45 -0.27
N ASN A 26 3.86 -11.77 -0.15
CA ASN A 26 4.93 -12.67 0.29
C ASN A 26 6.16 -12.64 -0.64
N LEU A 27 5.93 -12.62 -1.95
CA LEU A 27 6.98 -12.48 -2.95
C LEU A 27 7.71 -11.14 -2.79
N ALA A 28 6.99 -10.04 -2.60
CA ALA A 28 7.57 -8.72 -2.40
C ALA A 28 8.44 -8.66 -1.13
N VAL A 29 7.98 -9.23 0.00
CA VAL A 29 8.77 -9.39 1.24
C VAL A 29 10.08 -10.14 0.96
N THR A 30 10.02 -11.21 0.17
CA THR A 30 11.18 -12.04 -0.19
C THR A 30 12.16 -11.29 -1.10
N LEU A 31 11.65 -10.59 -2.12
CA LEU A 31 12.48 -9.79 -3.04
C LEU A 31 13.16 -8.61 -2.34
N ALA A 32 12.47 -7.99 -1.39
CA ALA A 32 13.02 -6.93 -0.54
C ALA A 32 14.04 -7.46 0.49
N LYS A 33 14.24 -8.77 0.59
CA LYS A 33 15.15 -9.44 1.54
C LYS A 33 14.87 -9.05 3.00
N ILE A 34 13.60 -8.88 3.35
CA ILE A 34 13.19 -8.55 4.72
C ILE A 34 13.41 -9.78 5.60
N ASP A 35 14.18 -9.61 6.67
CA ASP A 35 14.44 -10.67 7.65
C ASP A 35 13.22 -10.86 8.55
N ARG A 36 12.55 -11.98 8.43
CA ARG A 36 11.31 -12.28 9.16
C ARG A 36 11.49 -12.50 10.66
N GLU A 37 12.73 -12.67 11.10
CA GLU A 37 13.03 -12.85 12.52
C GLU A 37 13.25 -11.54 13.27
N LYS A 38 13.51 -10.44 12.55
CA LYS A 38 13.64 -9.11 13.13
C LYS A 38 12.28 -8.47 13.40
N SER A 39 12.26 -7.61 14.42
CA SER A 39 11.11 -6.76 14.73
C SER A 39 11.25 -5.41 14.01
N TYR A 40 10.17 -4.95 13.39
CA TYR A 40 10.14 -3.72 12.58
C TYR A 40 9.02 -2.79 13.03
N LYS A 41 9.22 -1.49 12.83
CA LYS A 41 8.16 -0.50 12.79
C LYS A 41 7.78 -0.27 11.33
N ILE A 42 6.55 -0.60 10.97
CA ILE A 42 6.05 -0.65 9.60
C ILE A 42 4.90 0.34 9.46
N ALA A 43 4.86 1.12 8.38
CA ALA A 43 3.66 1.82 7.94
C ALA A 43 3.11 1.13 6.69
N ASP A 44 1.83 0.73 6.69
CA ASP A 44 1.11 0.26 5.50
C ASP A 44 0.16 1.38 5.05
N ILE A 45 0.55 2.11 3.99
CA ILE A 45 -0.10 3.35 3.56
C ILE A 45 -1.09 3.06 2.43
N GLY A 46 -2.36 3.42 2.63
CA GLY A 46 -3.47 3.07 1.76
C GLY A 46 -3.85 1.60 1.93
N CYS A 47 -3.99 1.17 3.18
CA CYS A 47 -4.18 -0.25 3.52
C CYS A 47 -5.55 -0.82 3.11
N GLY A 48 -6.54 0.03 2.83
CA GLY A 48 -7.90 -0.39 2.55
C GLY A 48 -8.48 -1.22 3.70
N THR A 49 -9.15 -2.32 3.38
CA THR A 49 -9.67 -3.30 4.37
C THR A 49 -8.59 -4.21 4.95
N GLY A 50 -7.31 -4.03 4.60
CA GLY A 50 -6.17 -4.54 5.32
C GLY A 50 -5.73 -5.97 4.99
N GLU A 51 -6.09 -6.54 3.84
CA GLU A 51 -5.69 -7.91 3.50
C GLU A 51 -4.16 -8.04 3.42
N GLN A 52 -3.44 -7.07 2.80
CA GLN A 52 -1.98 -7.05 2.80
C GLN A 52 -1.41 -6.77 4.19
N THR A 53 -2.07 -5.91 4.99
CA THR A 53 -1.65 -5.65 6.39
C THR A 53 -1.66 -6.92 7.21
N ILE A 54 -2.74 -7.72 7.13
CA ILE A 54 -2.86 -9.01 7.81
C ILE A 54 -1.80 -9.99 7.30
N SER A 55 -1.57 -10.03 5.98
CA SER A 55 -0.52 -10.87 5.39
C SER A 55 0.87 -10.50 5.93
N LEU A 56 1.18 -9.20 5.99
CA LEU A 56 2.43 -8.71 6.60
C LEU A 56 2.52 -9.08 8.09
N ALA A 57 1.43 -8.92 8.84
CA ALA A 57 1.39 -9.23 10.27
C ALA A 57 1.55 -10.72 10.59
N LYS A 58 1.18 -11.60 9.65
CA LYS A 58 1.45 -13.04 9.74
C LYS A 58 2.92 -13.38 9.50
N MET A 59 3.59 -12.62 8.62
CA MET A 59 4.94 -12.92 8.13
C MET A 59 6.06 -12.20 8.89
N LEU A 60 5.77 -11.04 9.46
CA LEU A 60 6.74 -10.14 10.08
C LEU A 60 6.45 -9.93 11.56
N LYS A 61 7.46 -9.48 12.30
CA LYS A 61 7.35 -9.17 13.73
C LYS A 61 7.41 -7.65 13.93
N GLY A 62 6.81 -7.16 15.02
CA GLY A 62 6.87 -5.76 15.42
C GLY A 62 5.51 -5.06 15.36
N ASN A 63 5.50 -3.79 14.99
CA ASN A 63 4.31 -2.96 14.91
C ASN A 63 4.04 -2.51 13.48
N ILE A 64 2.78 -2.64 13.05
CA ILE A 64 2.30 -2.13 11.77
C ILE A 64 1.28 -1.02 12.05
N ILE A 65 1.53 0.18 11.55
CA ILE A 65 0.54 1.26 11.49
C ILE A 65 -0.12 1.21 10.13
N ALA A 66 -1.37 0.75 10.11
CA ALA A 66 -2.19 0.65 8.90
C ALA A 66 -2.95 1.96 8.70
N VAL A 67 -2.67 2.63 7.59
CA VAL A 67 -3.21 3.96 7.27
C VAL A 67 -4.18 3.87 6.12
N ASP A 68 -5.37 4.41 6.29
CA ASP A 68 -6.32 4.65 5.20
C ASP A 68 -7.11 5.93 5.47
N LEU A 69 -7.70 6.51 4.42
CA LEU A 69 -8.56 7.68 4.55
C LEU A 69 -9.91 7.32 5.16
N PHE A 70 -10.41 6.10 4.90
CA PHE A 70 -11.74 5.65 5.27
C PHE A 70 -11.72 4.84 6.56
N GLU A 71 -12.36 5.38 7.60
CA GLU A 71 -12.44 4.74 8.91
C GLU A 71 -13.17 3.40 8.86
N GLU A 72 -14.16 3.26 7.99
CA GLU A 72 -14.91 2.01 7.78
C GLU A 72 -14.02 0.86 7.29
N PHE A 73 -13.01 1.14 6.47
CA PHE A 73 -12.04 0.14 6.04
C PHE A 73 -11.14 -0.29 7.21
N LEU A 74 -10.74 0.66 8.03
CA LEU A 74 -9.93 0.39 9.22
C LEU A 74 -10.69 -0.42 10.28
N GLU A 75 -11.99 -0.17 10.45
CA GLU A 75 -12.84 -0.99 11.31
C GLU A 75 -12.93 -2.44 10.79
N LYS A 76 -13.08 -2.60 9.47
CA LYS A 76 -13.07 -3.93 8.85
C LYS A 76 -11.75 -4.66 9.09
N LEU A 77 -10.60 -3.98 8.92
CA LEU A 77 -9.29 -4.53 9.24
C LEU A 77 -9.21 -4.98 10.71
N LYS A 78 -9.69 -4.15 11.65
CA LYS A 78 -9.73 -4.50 13.08
C LYS A 78 -10.57 -5.74 13.37
N GLU A 79 -11.69 -5.90 12.66
CA GLU A 79 -12.53 -7.10 12.80
C GLU A 79 -11.85 -8.34 12.25
N ASP A 80 -11.35 -8.26 11.03
CA ASP A 80 -10.75 -9.40 10.34
C ASP A 80 -9.48 -9.88 11.06
N SER A 81 -8.66 -8.96 11.56
CA SER A 81 -7.42 -9.30 12.26
C SER A 81 -7.63 -10.03 13.61
N LYS A 82 -8.78 -9.87 14.27
CA LYS A 82 -9.05 -10.52 15.59
C LYS A 82 -9.02 -12.04 15.55
N ASN A 83 -9.36 -12.62 14.40
CA ASN A 83 -9.49 -14.07 14.25
C ASN A 83 -8.26 -14.69 13.55
N GLU A 84 -7.26 -13.88 13.25
CA GLU A 84 -6.08 -14.28 12.53
C GLU A 84 -4.90 -14.57 13.47
N ASN A 85 -4.09 -15.56 13.11
CA ASN A 85 -2.87 -15.86 13.84
C ASN A 85 -1.75 -14.93 13.38
N ILE A 86 -1.71 -13.72 13.94
CA ILE A 86 -0.74 -12.68 13.60
C ILE A 86 0.40 -12.62 14.62
N THR A 87 1.59 -12.27 14.16
CA THR A 87 2.81 -12.12 14.98
C THR A 87 3.19 -10.66 15.22
N ALA A 88 2.78 -9.75 14.34
CA ALA A 88 2.95 -8.32 14.51
C ALA A 88 1.69 -7.69 15.12
N HIS A 89 1.87 -6.62 15.91
CA HIS A 89 0.76 -5.81 16.39
C HIS A 89 0.30 -4.85 15.29
N ILE A 90 -1.02 -4.71 15.10
CA ILE A 90 -1.62 -3.79 14.13
C ILE A 90 -2.29 -2.64 14.86
N GLU A 91 -1.90 -1.43 14.53
CA GLU A 91 -2.58 -0.17 14.90
C GLU A 91 -3.17 0.44 13.63
N THR A 92 -4.30 1.11 13.74
CA THR A 92 -4.94 1.77 12.60
C THR A 92 -4.94 3.28 12.77
N LEU A 93 -4.76 4.00 11.66
CA LEU A 93 -4.71 5.45 11.62
C LEU A 93 -5.55 5.97 10.44
N ALA A 94 -6.64 6.68 10.74
CA ALA A 94 -7.40 7.39 9.71
C ALA A 94 -6.66 8.67 9.33
N ALA A 95 -6.05 8.69 8.16
CA ALA A 95 -5.31 9.83 7.65
C ALA A 95 -5.18 9.79 6.13
N SER A 96 -5.04 10.97 5.52
CA SER A 96 -4.71 11.07 4.10
C SER A 96 -3.23 10.72 3.87
N MET A 97 -2.96 9.93 2.82
CA MET A 97 -1.63 9.45 2.48
C MET A 97 -0.65 10.56 2.03
N ASP A 98 -1.17 11.74 1.69
CA ASP A 98 -0.40 12.94 1.36
C ASP A 98 -0.20 13.89 2.55
N LYS A 99 -0.78 13.56 3.71
CA LYS A 99 -0.68 14.36 4.94
C LYS A 99 -0.61 13.45 6.17
N LEU A 100 0.49 12.75 6.31
CA LEU A 100 0.71 11.79 7.39
C LEU A 100 1.28 12.48 8.64
N PRO A 101 0.79 12.15 9.86
CA PRO A 101 1.30 12.71 11.11
C PRO A 101 2.54 11.96 11.62
N PHE A 102 3.43 11.58 10.73
CA PHE A 102 4.62 10.82 11.05
C PHE A 102 5.85 11.73 11.21
N GLU A 103 6.78 11.28 12.03
CA GLU A 103 8.06 11.93 12.19
C GLU A 103 9.08 11.44 11.14
N LYS A 104 10.14 12.24 10.92
CA LYS A 104 11.22 11.82 10.04
C LYS A 104 11.94 10.61 10.61
N GLU A 105 12.34 9.72 9.72
CA GLU A 105 13.12 8.52 10.08
C GLU A 105 12.43 7.63 11.14
N GLU A 106 11.10 7.54 11.06
CA GLU A 106 10.30 6.81 12.06
C GLU A 106 10.21 5.31 11.78
N PHE A 107 10.16 4.91 10.50
CA PHE A 107 9.86 3.54 10.09
C PHE A 107 11.07 2.78 9.53
N ASP A 108 11.09 1.49 9.81
CA ASP A 108 12.04 0.56 9.18
C ASP A 108 11.54 0.16 7.79
N ILE A 109 10.21 0.05 7.62
CA ILE A 109 9.56 -0.34 6.37
C ILE A 109 8.35 0.56 6.14
N ILE A 110 8.20 1.07 4.91
CA ILE A 110 6.96 1.64 4.41
C ILE A 110 6.46 0.74 3.29
N TRP A 111 5.20 0.35 3.40
CA TRP A 111 4.51 -0.54 2.48
C TRP A 111 3.31 0.17 1.87
N SER A 112 3.03 -0.05 0.58
CA SER A 112 1.83 0.46 -0.07
C SER A 112 1.51 -0.39 -1.30
N GLU A 113 0.37 -1.07 -1.30
CA GLU A 113 -0.09 -1.87 -2.44
C GLU A 113 -1.33 -1.25 -3.09
N GLY A 114 -1.22 -0.91 -4.39
CA GLY A 114 -2.33 -0.43 -5.20
C GLY A 114 -2.93 0.90 -4.73
N ALA A 115 -2.13 1.80 -4.14
CA ALA A 115 -2.64 3.03 -3.55
C ALA A 115 -1.88 4.29 -3.96
N VAL A 116 -0.57 4.22 -4.20
CA VAL A 116 0.29 5.40 -4.43
C VAL A 116 -0.16 6.26 -5.62
N TYR A 117 -0.79 5.67 -6.62
CA TYR A 117 -1.28 6.39 -7.81
C TYR A 117 -2.29 7.51 -7.45
N ASN A 118 -3.01 7.40 -6.31
CA ASN A 118 -3.96 8.42 -5.86
C ASN A 118 -3.32 9.79 -5.58
N ILE A 119 -2.03 9.82 -5.24
CA ILE A 119 -1.28 11.07 -5.00
C ILE A 119 -0.13 11.27 -6.00
N GLY A 120 -0.01 10.36 -6.97
CA GLY A 120 1.08 10.30 -7.92
C GLY A 120 2.30 9.56 -7.39
N PHE A 121 2.86 8.68 -8.22
CA PHE A 121 3.98 7.80 -7.84
C PHE A 121 5.19 8.59 -7.33
N LYS A 122 5.63 9.60 -8.09
CA LYS A 122 6.80 10.41 -7.70
C LYS A 122 6.58 11.21 -6.42
N ASN A 123 5.38 11.75 -6.26
CA ASN A 123 5.02 12.49 -5.05
C ASN A 123 5.02 11.55 -3.84
N GLY A 124 4.35 10.40 -3.95
CA GLY A 124 4.27 9.42 -2.87
C GLY A 124 5.64 8.92 -2.42
N ILE A 125 6.48 8.42 -3.33
CA ILE A 125 7.80 7.90 -2.97
C ILE A 125 8.72 8.99 -2.41
N ASN A 126 8.64 10.24 -2.91
CA ASN A 126 9.46 11.35 -2.43
C ASN A 126 9.00 11.83 -1.04
N TYR A 127 7.72 11.82 -0.77
CA TYR A 127 7.18 12.22 0.52
C TYR A 127 7.40 11.12 1.57
N TRP A 128 7.04 9.88 1.28
CA TRP A 128 7.10 8.80 2.25
C TRP A 128 8.53 8.39 2.64
N LYS A 129 9.51 8.55 1.72
CA LYS A 129 10.91 8.27 2.06
C LYS A 129 11.47 9.12 3.21
N GLU A 130 10.86 10.30 3.49
CA GLU A 130 11.29 11.13 4.61
C GLU A 130 11.01 10.48 5.97
N PHE A 131 10.04 9.58 6.02
CA PHE A 131 9.69 8.83 7.23
C PHE A 131 10.48 7.54 7.39
N LEU A 132 11.29 7.15 6.40
CA LEU A 132 12.14 5.97 6.50
C LEU A 132 13.44 6.27 7.26
N LYS A 133 13.77 5.38 8.17
CA LYS A 133 15.10 5.35 8.78
C LYS A 133 16.19 5.15 7.72
N PRO A 134 17.43 5.59 7.98
CA PRO A 134 18.58 5.25 7.12
C PRO A 134 18.67 3.72 6.90
N GLY A 135 18.65 3.30 5.64
CA GLY A 135 18.62 1.88 5.27
C GLY A 135 17.26 1.20 5.37
N GLY A 136 16.19 1.96 5.64
CA GLY A 136 14.81 1.47 5.60
C GLY A 136 14.35 1.09 4.20
N ILE A 137 13.26 0.36 4.12
CA ILE A 137 12.71 -0.21 2.88
C ILE A 137 11.41 0.50 2.52
N LEU A 138 11.31 1.00 1.28
CA LEU A 138 10.06 1.42 0.67
C LEU A 138 9.61 0.36 -0.34
N ALA A 139 8.49 -0.31 -0.06
CA ALA A 139 7.88 -1.30 -0.95
C ALA A 139 6.54 -0.78 -1.47
N VAL A 140 6.45 -0.58 -2.77
CA VAL A 140 5.29 0.02 -3.42
C VAL A 140 4.88 -0.80 -4.64
N SER A 141 3.61 -1.13 -4.79
CA SER A 141 3.08 -1.62 -6.07
C SER A 141 2.47 -0.47 -6.86
N GLU A 142 2.70 -0.46 -8.18
CA GLU A 142 2.40 0.68 -9.03
C GLU A 142 1.84 0.24 -10.38
N LEU A 143 0.88 1.02 -10.89
CA LEU A 143 0.33 0.86 -12.23
C LEU A 143 1.41 1.06 -13.29
N SER A 144 1.60 0.06 -14.13
CA SER A 144 2.65 0.09 -15.14
C SER A 144 2.26 -0.68 -16.39
N TRP A 145 2.72 -0.19 -17.55
CA TRP A 145 2.63 -0.94 -18.78
C TRP A 145 3.61 -2.12 -18.75
N ILE A 146 3.08 -3.32 -18.96
CA ILE A 146 3.88 -4.56 -19.03
C ILE A 146 4.29 -4.91 -20.47
N THR A 147 3.71 -4.23 -21.48
CA THR A 147 4.02 -4.43 -22.89
C THR A 147 4.24 -3.09 -23.60
N ASN A 148 5.03 -3.13 -24.67
CA ASN A 148 5.22 -1.95 -25.55
C ASN A 148 4.17 -1.89 -26.67
N CYS A 149 3.39 -2.94 -26.88
CA CYS A 149 2.32 -3.00 -27.85
C CYS A 149 0.99 -3.19 -27.13
N ARG A 150 0.10 -2.24 -27.28
CA ARG A 150 -1.23 -2.20 -26.64
C ARG A 150 -2.24 -1.50 -27.53
N PRO A 151 -3.54 -1.82 -27.39
CA PRO A 151 -4.59 -1.09 -28.10
C PRO A 151 -4.56 0.41 -27.74
N LYS A 152 -4.71 1.25 -28.77
CA LYS A 152 -4.68 2.70 -28.59
C LYS A 152 -5.76 3.20 -27.61
N GLU A 153 -6.93 2.58 -27.62
CA GLU A 153 -8.04 2.92 -26.70
C GLU A 153 -7.65 2.77 -25.23
N LEU A 154 -6.91 1.70 -24.89
CA LEU A 154 -6.41 1.48 -23.52
C LEU A 154 -5.29 2.48 -23.16
N GLU A 155 -4.43 2.80 -24.12
CA GLU A 155 -3.38 3.79 -23.92
C GLU A 155 -3.96 5.18 -23.69
N ASP A 156 -4.92 5.60 -24.52
CA ASP A 156 -5.59 6.90 -24.41
C ASP A 156 -6.38 7.00 -23.08
N PHE A 157 -7.12 5.93 -22.71
CA PHE A 157 -7.84 5.86 -21.45
C PHE A 157 -6.90 6.05 -20.24
N TRP A 158 -5.92 5.17 -20.09
CA TRP A 158 -5.04 5.22 -18.93
C TRP A 158 -4.16 6.46 -18.85
N ASN A 159 -3.72 6.99 -20.00
CA ASN A 159 -2.99 8.27 -20.02
C ASN A 159 -3.87 9.46 -19.63
N GLY A 160 -5.18 9.36 -19.85
CA GLY A 160 -6.15 10.35 -19.38
C GLY A 160 -6.44 10.27 -17.89
N GLU A 161 -6.54 9.04 -17.37
CA GLU A 161 -6.88 8.79 -15.96
C GLU A 161 -5.66 8.93 -15.02
N TYR A 162 -4.48 8.58 -15.50
CA TYR A 162 -3.26 8.60 -14.68
C TYR A 162 -2.04 9.13 -15.47
N ALA A 163 -1.71 10.40 -15.24
CA ALA A 163 -0.65 11.10 -15.95
C ALA A 163 0.76 10.50 -15.79
N GLU A 164 0.97 9.71 -14.72
CA GLU A 164 2.23 9.01 -14.48
C GLU A 164 2.24 7.57 -14.99
N MET A 165 1.27 7.18 -15.83
CA MET A 165 1.27 5.85 -16.43
C MET A 165 2.50 5.66 -17.32
N ASP A 166 3.35 4.67 -16.99
CA ASP A 166 4.63 4.43 -17.67
C ASP A 166 4.96 2.93 -17.68
N THR A 167 6.03 2.58 -18.36
CA THR A 167 6.59 1.23 -18.33
C THR A 167 7.30 0.95 -17.01
N ILE A 168 7.50 -0.33 -16.69
CA ILE A 168 8.29 -0.75 -15.53
C ILE A 168 9.68 -0.10 -15.54
N ALA A 169 10.33 -0.06 -16.71
CA ALA A 169 11.67 0.57 -16.85
C ALA A 169 11.63 2.09 -16.59
N GLY A 170 10.53 2.77 -16.96
CA GLY A 170 10.31 4.19 -16.65
C GLY A 170 10.14 4.43 -15.16
N LYS A 171 9.31 3.61 -14.50
CA LYS A 171 9.08 3.70 -13.05
C LYS A 171 10.35 3.43 -12.22
N ILE A 172 11.23 2.51 -12.65
CA ILE A 172 12.51 2.24 -11.97
C ILE A 172 13.49 3.43 -12.06
N LYS A 173 13.35 4.28 -13.10
CA LYS A 173 14.22 5.45 -13.28
C LYS A 173 13.71 6.71 -12.58
N ALA A 174 12.47 6.72 -12.17
CA ALA A 174 11.81 7.87 -11.53
C ALA A 174 12.24 8.03 -10.07
#